data_33a31c5a8309a133aae33438e87ac618
#
_entry.id   33a31c5a8309a133aae33438e87ac618
#
_cell.length_a   1.000
_cell.length_b   1.000
_cell.length_c   1.000
_cell.angle_alpha   90.00
_cell.angle_beta   90.00
_cell.angle_gamma   90.00
#
_symmetry.space_group_name_H-M   'P 1'
#
loop_
_entity.id
_entity.type
_entity.pdbx_description
1 polymer ?
#
loop_
_entity_poly.entity_id
_entity_poly.type
_entity_poly.pdbx_seq_one_letter_code
_entity_poly.pdbx_strand_id
1 'polypeptide(L)'
;MKASYAKYRLDFRFTAITSRDRMQHKDTFFIKIWDDDSSHFGIGEAALFRGLSCDDTPGYEEKLMDVCRNIDCYLSNPGLLDAYPSIRMGIETAFHDFRNGCARQVFPSAWSAGENSVTINGLIWMGDKSLMAERLRQKVDEGFKCIKLKIGGIDFEDELDLLKLVRSLCPDVELRLDANGAFTPENAMERLTRLSEFRIHSIEQPIRQGQWEEMARLCSESPIPIALDEELIGPNASGIKEKMLDMVQPQYIILKP
;
A
#
# COMPACT_ATOMS: atom_id res chain seq x y z
N MET A 1 8.37 25.04 17.49
CA MET A 1 7.05 24.78 16.84
C MET A 1 6.07 24.21 17.84
N LYS A 2 4.77 24.26 17.52
CA LYS A 2 3.67 23.72 18.33
C LYS A 2 2.93 22.67 17.49
N ALA A 3 2.41 21.63 18.13
CA ALA A 3 1.61 20.63 17.45
C ALA A 3 0.41 20.17 18.29
N SER A 4 -0.62 19.72 17.62
CA SER A 4 -1.77 19.06 18.21
C SER A 4 -2.29 18.00 17.25
N TYR A 5 -3.08 17.05 17.75
CA TYR A 5 -3.76 16.09 16.90
C TYR A 5 -5.26 16.03 17.21
N ALA A 6 -6.00 15.54 16.23
CA ALA A 6 -7.42 15.22 16.39
C ALA A 6 -7.67 13.82 15.81
N LYS A 7 -8.32 12.98 16.60
CA LYS A 7 -8.79 11.68 16.15
C LYS A 7 -10.07 11.85 15.35
N TYR A 8 -10.16 11.18 14.20
CA TYR A 8 -11.33 11.22 13.33
C TYR A 8 -11.69 9.80 12.90
N ARG A 9 -12.97 9.46 12.98
CA ARG A 9 -13.49 8.17 12.53
C ARG A 9 -13.98 8.30 11.08
N LEU A 10 -13.44 7.47 10.21
CA LEU A 10 -13.88 7.30 8.82
C LEU A 10 -14.77 6.07 8.73
N ASP A 11 -16.05 6.24 8.48
CA ASP A 11 -16.97 5.13 8.23
C ASP A 11 -16.98 4.80 6.73
N PHE A 12 -16.76 3.53 6.40
CA PHE A 12 -16.73 3.09 5.01
C PHE A 12 -18.16 2.92 4.46
N ARG A 13 -18.36 3.27 3.20
CA ARG A 13 -19.65 3.11 2.51
C ARG A 13 -20.02 1.64 2.27
N PHE A 14 -19.07 0.73 2.37
CA PHE A 14 -19.21 -0.71 2.25
C PHE A 14 -18.15 -1.38 3.14
N THR A 15 -18.36 -2.64 3.50
CA THR A 15 -17.36 -3.39 4.27
C THR A 15 -16.09 -3.56 3.42
N ALA A 16 -15.01 -2.94 3.85
CA ALA A 16 -13.69 -3.13 3.23
C ALA A 16 -13.12 -4.47 3.66
N ILE A 17 -12.86 -5.35 2.69
CA ILE A 17 -12.30 -6.68 2.94
C ILE A 17 -10.83 -6.64 2.50
N THR A 18 -9.94 -6.98 3.41
CA THR A 18 -8.51 -7.17 3.15
C THR A 18 -8.15 -8.65 3.26
N SER A 19 -6.89 -9.00 2.97
CA SER A 19 -6.38 -10.36 3.19
C SER A 19 -6.40 -10.79 4.67
N ARG A 20 -6.55 -9.84 5.59
CA ARG A 20 -6.42 -10.07 7.05
C ARG A 20 -7.68 -9.77 7.84
N ASP A 21 -8.53 -8.83 7.39
CA ASP A 21 -9.66 -8.36 8.18
C ASP A 21 -10.80 -7.79 7.32
N ARG A 22 -11.95 -7.60 7.99
CA ARG A 22 -13.15 -6.93 7.45
C ARG A 22 -13.41 -5.67 8.25
N MET A 23 -13.26 -4.51 7.63
CA MET A 23 -13.39 -3.21 8.27
C MET A 23 -14.64 -2.48 7.82
N GLN A 24 -15.37 -1.89 8.76
CA GLN A 24 -16.50 -0.98 8.51
C GLN A 24 -16.12 0.48 8.75
N HIS A 25 -15.07 0.72 9.51
CA HIS A 25 -14.55 2.04 9.80
C HIS A 25 -13.03 1.99 10.01
N LYS A 26 -12.42 3.15 9.98
CA LYS A 26 -11.02 3.38 10.31
C LYS A 26 -10.92 4.62 11.19
N ASP A 27 -10.19 4.53 12.30
CA ASP A 27 -9.75 5.71 13.02
C ASP A 27 -8.48 6.26 12.35
N THR A 28 -8.43 7.57 12.15
CA THR A 28 -7.24 8.26 11.69
C THR A 28 -6.94 9.45 12.58
N PHE A 29 -5.71 9.98 12.51
CA PHE A 29 -5.28 11.07 13.37
C PHE A 29 -4.73 12.20 12.50
N PHE A 30 -5.44 13.32 12.45
CA PHE A 30 -4.95 14.53 11.80
C PHE A 30 -4.02 15.29 12.73
N ILE A 31 -2.84 15.63 12.24
CA ILE A 31 -1.84 16.39 12.98
C ILE A 31 -1.78 17.79 12.42
N LYS A 32 -1.85 18.78 13.30
CA LYS A 32 -1.69 20.20 12.99
C LYS A 32 -0.35 20.67 13.56
N ILE A 33 0.46 21.36 12.74
CA ILE A 33 1.73 22.00 13.15
C ILE A 33 1.69 23.50 12.82
N TRP A 34 2.13 24.34 13.76
CA TRP A 34 2.20 25.80 13.61
C TRP A 34 3.33 26.37 14.46
N ASP A 35 3.66 27.64 14.29
CA ASP A 35 4.59 28.39 15.15
C ASP A 35 3.86 29.32 16.10
N ASP A 36 3.98 30.67 15.93
CA ASP A 36 3.35 31.64 16.81
C ASP A 36 1.92 31.95 16.43
N ASP A 37 1.60 31.94 15.11
CA ASP A 37 0.25 32.18 14.60
C ASP A 37 -0.46 30.87 14.27
N SER A 38 -1.40 30.47 15.12
CA SER A 38 -2.19 29.26 14.92
C SER A 38 -3.20 29.31 13.76
N SER A 39 -3.36 30.45 13.10
CA SER A 39 -4.17 30.57 11.87
C SER A 39 -3.42 30.01 10.65
N HIS A 40 -2.08 30.06 10.68
CA HIS A 40 -1.22 29.46 9.67
C HIS A 40 -0.68 28.13 10.18
N PHE A 41 -1.08 27.03 9.56
CA PHE A 41 -0.74 25.70 10.02
C PHE A 41 -0.65 24.69 8.88
N GLY A 42 0.29 23.77 9.01
CA GLY A 42 0.36 22.58 8.18
C GLY A 42 -0.48 21.44 8.74
N ILE A 43 -0.97 20.59 7.86
CA ILE A 43 -1.74 19.39 8.20
C ILE A 43 -1.06 18.15 7.63
N GLY A 44 -1.02 17.09 8.46
CA GLY A 44 -0.68 15.74 8.05
C GLY A 44 -1.62 14.72 8.65
N GLU A 45 -1.57 13.50 8.15
CA GLU A 45 -2.39 12.40 8.62
C GLU A 45 -1.50 11.25 9.09
N ALA A 46 -1.64 10.85 10.33
CA ALA A 46 -1.13 9.59 10.84
C ALA A 46 -2.19 8.50 10.60
N ALA A 47 -2.02 7.80 9.47
CA ALA A 47 -3.05 6.96 8.86
C ALA A 47 -2.97 5.50 9.35
N LEU A 48 -3.03 5.28 10.66
CA LEU A 48 -2.97 3.95 11.27
C LEU A 48 -4.12 3.06 10.77
N PHE A 49 -3.80 1.82 10.39
CA PHE A 49 -4.78 0.75 10.18
C PHE A 49 -4.66 -0.29 11.28
N ARG A 50 -5.71 -0.43 12.10
CA ARG A 50 -5.77 -1.46 13.15
C ARG A 50 -5.65 -2.86 12.55
N GLY A 51 -4.82 -3.71 13.17
CA GLY A 51 -4.54 -5.05 12.71
C GLY A 51 -3.65 -5.17 11.45
N LEU A 52 -3.30 -4.06 10.80
CA LEU A 52 -2.50 -4.07 9.56
C LEU A 52 -1.19 -3.29 9.69
N SER A 53 -1.22 -2.10 10.28
CA SER A 53 -0.02 -1.26 10.43
C SER A 53 0.96 -1.87 11.43
N CYS A 54 2.25 -1.80 11.13
CA CYS A 54 3.29 -2.32 12.01
C CYS A 54 3.42 -1.54 13.33
N ASP A 55 2.96 -0.31 13.36
CA ASP A 55 2.90 0.56 14.54
C ASP A 55 1.55 0.53 15.28
N ASP A 56 0.68 -0.43 14.95
CA ASP A 56 -0.55 -0.68 15.71
C ASP A 56 -0.23 -1.30 17.08
N THR A 57 0.10 -0.45 18.03
CA THR A 57 0.45 -0.83 19.40
C THR A 57 -0.52 -0.22 20.42
N PRO A 58 -0.70 -0.82 21.60
CA PRO A 58 -1.55 -0.26 22.65
C PRO A 58 -1.19 1.18 23.06
N GLY A 59 0.11 1.54 23.01
CA GLY A 59 0.63 2.87 23.35
C GLY A 59 0.65 3.87 22.20
N TYR A 60 0.03 3.58 21.06
CA TYR A 60 0.11 4.43 19.86
C TYR A 60 -0.34 5.89 20.10
N GLU A 61 -1.49 6.08 20.71
CA GLU A 61 -2.04 7.42 20.95
C GLU A 61 -1.25 8.19 22.02
N GLU A 62 -0.70 7.48 23.01
CA GLU A 62 0.21 8.06 24.00
C GLU A 62 1.51 8.54 23.34
N LYS A 63 2.05 7.75 22.40
CA LYS A 63 3.22 8.15 21.60
C LYS A 63 2.91 9.37 20.74
N LEU A 64 1.76 9.41 20.08
CA LEU A 64 1.33 10.56 19.28
C LEU A 64 1.20 11.84 20.13
N MET A 65 0.67 11.69 21.35
CA MET A 65 0.57 12.80 22.31
C MET A 65 1.97 13.31 22.72
N ASP A 66 2.90 12.42 23.00
CA ASP A 66 4.29 12.75 23.32
C ASP A 66 4.96 13.48 22.14
N VAL A 67 4.77 12.99 20.92
CA VAL A 67 5.28 13.63 19.71
C VAL A 67 4.75 15.05 19.54
N CYS A 68 3.46 15.28 19.76
CA CYS A 68 2.88 16.61 19.68
C CYS A 68 3.42 17.56 20.76
N ARG A 69 3.72 17.06 21.96
CA ARG A 69 4.32 17.87 23.04
C ARG A 69 5.77 18.25 22.78
N ASN A 70 6.51 17.38 22.06
CA ASN A 70 7.94 17.50 21.84
C ASN A 70 8.29 17.59 20.34
N ILE A 71 7.45 18.26 19.56
CA ILE A 71 7.50 18.22 18.08
C ILE A 71 8.85 18.59 17.50
N ASP A 72 9.54 19.59 18.04
CA ASP A 72 10.85 20.03 17.54
C ASP A 72 11.93 18.91 17.69
N CYS A 73 11.85 18.14 18.77
CA CYS A 73 12.74 17.01 19.00
C CYS A 73 12.55 15.94 17.92
N TYR A 74 11.29 15.59 17.60
CA TYR A 74 10.98 14.54 16.64
C TYR A 74 11.22 14.97 15.19
N LEU A 75 10.98 16.23 14.85
CA LEU A 75 11.33 16.78 13.54
C LEU A 75 12.85 16.83 13.31
N SER A 76 13.62 17.08 14.36
CA SER A 76 15.10 17.09 14.29
C SER A 76 15.71 15.69 14.29
N ASN A 77 15.02 14.70 14.83
CA ASN A 77 15.49 13.32 15.01
C ASN A 77 14.44 12.31 14.56
N PRO A 78 14.12 12.22 13.24
CA PRO A 78 13.04 11.39 12.75
C PRO A 78 13.21 9.89 13.02
N GLY A 79 14.46 9.41 13.23
CA GLY A 79 14.76 8.03 13.62
C GLY A 79 14.13 7.59 14.95
N LEU A 80 13.78 8.54 15.85
CA LEU A 80 13.02 8.24 17.07
C LEU A 80 11.61 7.69 16.79
N LEU A 81 11.15 7.75 15.54
CA LEU A 81 9.86 7.27 15.06
C LEU A 81 9.97 6.07 14.10
N ASP A 82 11.12 5.40 14.03
CA ASP A 82 11.29 4.22 13.17
C ASP A 82 10.27 3.11 13.48
N ALA A 83 9.87 2.98 14.75
CA ALA A 83 8.81 2.05 15.17
C ALA A 83 7.37 2.60 14.98
N TYR A 84 7.22 3.85 14.55
CA TYR A 84 5.94 4.54 14.38
C TYR A 84 5.85 5.26 13.03
N PRO A 85 5.93 4.53 11.91
CA PRO A 85 6.03 5.13 10.58
C PRO A 85 4.80 5.97 10.20
N SER A 86 3.60 5.63 10.66
CA SER A 86 2.41 6.44 10.37
C SER A 86 2.44 7.79 11.11
N ILE A 87 2.95 7.84 12.34
CA ILE A 87 3.14 9.11 13.07
C ILE A 87 4.22 9.93 12.38
N ARG A 88 5.33 9.31 12.00
CA ARG A 88 6.42 9.96 11.27
C ARG A 88 5.90 10.61 9.99
N MET A 89 5.18 9.85 9.15
CA MET A 89 4.57 10.35 7.92
C MET A 89 3.64 11.55 8.20
N GLY A 90 2.84 11.44 9.25
CA GLY A 90 1.91 12.51 9.65
C GLY A 90 2.62 13.81 10.02
N ILE A 91 3.67 13.77 10.85
CA ILE A 91 4.41 14.99 11.24
C ILE A 91 5.26 15.54 10.09
N GLU A 92 5.92 14.69 9.30
CA GLU A 92 6.69 15.12 8.13
C GLU A 92 5.79 15.80 7.10
N THR A 93 4.62 15.23 6.80
CA THR A 93 3.62 15.82 5.91
C THR A 93 3.13 17.17 6.42
N ALA A 94 2.75 17.26 7.70
CA ALA A 94 2.31 18.50 8.31
C ALA A 94 3.39 19.58 8.28
N PHE A 95 4.64 19.20 8.53
CA PHE A 95 5.77 20.13 8.51
C PHE A 95 6.09 20.64 7.10
N HIS A 96 6.05 19.75 6.09
CA HIS A 96 6.23 20.17 4.69
C HIS A 96 5.11 21.10 4.22
N ASP A 97 3.84 20.80 4.54
CA ASP A 97 2.71 21.68 4.23
C ASP A 97 2.88 23.06 4.90
N PHE A 98 3.29 23.08 6.17
CA PHE A 98 3.58 24.33 6.87
C PHE A 98 4.69 25.13 6.17
N ARG A 99 5.80 24.49 5.82
CA ARG A 99 6.93 25.16 5.13
C ARG A 99 6.57 25.65 3.73
N ASN A 100 5.62 25.00 3.08
CA ASN A 100 5.12 25.38 1.75
C ASN A 100 3.97 26.39 1.83
N GLY A 101 3.86 27.14 2.94
CA GLY A 101 2.87 28.20 3.09
C GLY A 101 1.46 27.72 3.39
N CYS A 102 1.30 26.53 3.94
CA CYS A 102 0.00 25.95 4.33
C CYS A 102 -0.99 25.79 3.16
N ALA A 103 -0.46 25.55 1.97
CA ALA A 103 -1.23 25.47 0.72
C ALA A 103 -1.85 24.08 0.47
N ARG A 104 -1.69 23.15 1.41
CA ARG A 104 -2.09 21.73 1.25
C ARG A 104 -1.35 21.04 0.10
N GLN A 105 -0.11 21.46 -0.13
CA GLN A 105 0.80 20.89 -1.12
C GLN A 105 2.10 20.49 -0.43
N VAL A 106 2.29 19.18 -0.22
CA VAL A 106 3.51 18.64 0.41
C VAL A 106 4.71 18.83 -0.52
N PHE A 107 4.53 18.52 -1.81
CA PHE A 107 5.53 18.69 -2.85
C PHE A 107 4.96 19.49 -4.02
N PRO A 108 5.16 20.82 -4.06
CA PRO A 108 4.71 21.65 -5.18
C PRO A 108 5.33 21.14 -6.51
N SER A 109 4.46 20.82 -7.46
CA SER A 109 4.86 20.26 -8.76
C SER A 109 3.70 20.37 -9.75
N ALA A 110 3.95 20.12 -11.03
CA ALA A 110 2.90 20.03 -12.06
C ALA A 110 1.81 18.97 -11.72
N TRP A 111 2.16 17.93 -10.97
CA TRP A 111 1.21 16.94 -10.43
C TRP A 111 0.29 17.53 -9.38
N SER A 112 0.85 18.17 -8.37
CA SER A 112 0.06 18.79 -7.29
C SER A 112 -0.76 20.00 -7.76
N ALA A 113 -0.34 20.64 -8.85
CA ALA A 113 -1.08 21.69 -9.53
C ALA A 113 -2.23 21.15 -10.42
N GLY A 114 -2.30 19.85 -10.65
CA GLY A 114 -3.31 19.26 -11.53
C GLY A 114 -3.01 19.42 -13.05
N GLU A 115 -1.79 19.80 -13.39
CA GLU A 115 -1.35 20.00 -14.78
C GLU A 115 -0.96 18.66 -15.46
N ASN A 116 -0.60 17.66 -14.64
CA ASN A 116 -0.27 16.30 -15.08
C ASN A 116 -1.26 15.29 -14.53
N SER A 117 -1.44 14.17 -15.27
CA SER A 117 -2.24 13.03 -14.84
C SER A 117 -1.39 11.76 -14.74
N VAL A 118 -1.80 10.80 -13.93
CA VAL A 118 -1.18 9.48 -13.83
C VAL A 118 -2.17 8.40 -14.25
N THR A 119 -1.70 7.46 -15.07
CA THR A 119 -2.51 6.30 -15.43
C THR A 119 -2.62 5.36 -14.23
N ILE A 120 -3.85 5.03 -13.84
CA ILE A 120 -4.15 4.09 -12.77
C ILE A 120 -4.70 2.78 -13.31
N ASN A 121 -4.60 1.70 -12.54
CA ASN A 121 -5.22 0.43 -12.88
C ASN A 121 -6.70 0.37 -12.44
N GLY A 122 -7.51 -0.38 -13.18
CA GLY A 122 -8.80 -0.86 -12.71
C GLY A 122 -8.61 -2.02 -11.75
N LEU A 123 -9.01 -1.86 -10.48
CA LEU A 123 -8.86 -2.90 -9.47
C LEU A 123 -10.07 -3.84 -9.46
N ILE A 124 -9.80 -5.14 -9.58
CA ILE A 124 -10.78 -6.22 -9.33
C ILE A 124 -10.53 -6.76 -7.93
N TRP A 125 -11.35 -6.31 -7.01
CA TRP A 125 -11.29 -6.72 -5.61
C TRP A 125 -11.79 -8.15 -5.42
N MET A 126 -11.30 -8.84 -4.38
CA MET A 126 -11.71 -10.19 -4.02
C MET A 126 -13.24 -10.31 -3.85
N GLY A 127 -13.77 -11.45 -4.24
CA GLY A 127 -15.16 -11.83 -4.16
C GLY A 127 -15.30 -13.27 -4.63
N ASP A 128 -16.52 -13.76 -4.80
CA ASP A 128 -16.75 -14.98 -5.56
C ASP A 128 -16.47 -14.77 -7.06
N LYS A 129 -16.32 -15.87 -7.80
CA LYS A 129 -16.00 -15.85 -9.24
C LYS A 129 -16.97 -14.99 -10.05
N SER A 130 -18.27 -15.05 -9.75
CA SER A 130 -19.29 -14.33 -10.49
C SER A 130 -19.19 -12.82 -10.29
N LEU A 131 -19.02 -12.39 -9.05
CA LEU A 131 -18.82 -10.98 -8.69
C LEU A 131 -17.53 -10.41 -9.27
N MET A 132 -16.45 -11.19 -9.25
CA MET A 132 -15.18 -10.78 -9.84
C MET A 132 -15.29 -10.66 -11.37
N ALA A 133 -15.99 -11.56 -12.03
CA ALA A 133 -16.26 -11.49 -13.47
C ALA A 133 -17.13 -10.29 -13.85
N GLU A 134 -18.11 -9.93 -13.03
CA GLU A 134 -18.93 -8.72 -13.21
C GLU A 134 -18.08 -7.45 -13.10
N ARG A 135 -17.28 -7.33 -12.02
CA ARG A 135 -16.36 -6.20 -11.82
C ARG A 135 -15.36 -6.07 -12.96
N LEU A 136 -14.86 -7.20 -13.46
CA LEU A 136 -13.96 -7.21 -14.60
C LEU A 136 -14.61 -6.59 -15.85
N ARG A 137 -15.82 -7.02 -16.22
CA ARG A 137 -16.56 -6.44 -17.35
C ARG A 137 -16.76 -4.94 -17.18
N GLN A 138 -17.15 -4.52 -15.97
CA GLN A 138 -17.31 -3.10 -15.66
C GLN A 138 -16.00 -2.32 -15.90
N LYS A 139 -14.84 -2.82 -15.43
CA LYS A 139 -13.55 -2.14 -15.62
C LYS A 139 -13.09 -2.12 -17.09
N VAL A 140 -13.45 -3.14 -17.84
CA VAL A 140 -13.26 -3.17 -19.29
C VAL A 140 -14.11 -2.10 -19.98
N ASP A 141 -15.40 -2.01 -19.63
CA ASP A 141 -16.33 -1.01 -20.20
C ASP A 141 -15.94 0.43 -19.80
N GLU A 142 -15.39 0.62 -18.61
CA GLU A 142 -14.82 1.90 -18.16
C GLU A 142 -13.53 2.28 -18.92
N GLY A 143 -12.96 1.38 -19.74
CA GLY A 143 -11.84 1.65 -20.64
C GLY A 143 -10.45 1.62 -19.98
N PHE A 144 -10.29 0.97 -18.82
CA PHE A 144 -8.99 0.80 -18.18
C PHE A 144 -8.01 0.06 -19.11
N LYS A 145 -6.78 0.59 -19.20
CA LYS A 145 -5.67 -0.01 -19.98
C LYS A 145 -4.77 -0.92 -19.14
N CYS A 146 -4.90 -0.87 -17.83
CA CYS A 146 -4.25 -1.75 -16.88
C CYS A 146 -5.31 -2.28 -15.91
N ILE A 147 -5.34 -3.59 -15.69
CA ILE A 147 -6.22 -4.25 -14.73
C ILE A 147 -5.35 -4.94 -13.68
N LYS A 148 -5.64 -4.70 -12.40
CA LYS A 148 -5.05 -5.42 -11.28
C LYS A 148 -6.10 -6.37 -10.70
N LEU A 149 -5.86 -7.68 -10.78
CA LEU A 149 -6.72 -8.72 -10.26
C LEU A 149 -6.16 -9.28 -8.95
N LYS A 150 -6.94 -9.24 -7.88
CA LYS A 150 -6.58 -9.94 -6.64
C LYS A 150 -6.84 -11.43 -6.80
N ILE A 151 -5.87 -12.25 -6.37
CA ILE A 151 -5.90 -13.71 -6.44
C ILE A 151 -5.55 -14.33 -5.10
N GLY A 152 -5.74 -15.65 -4.98
CA GLY A 152 -5.50 -16.39 -3.73
C GLY A 152 -6.71 -16.40 -2.77
N GLY A 153 -7.86 -15.91 -3.21
CA GLY A 153 -9.08 -15.84 -2.41
C GLY A 153 -10.16 -16.83 -2.78
N ILE A 154 -10.07 -17.46 -3.97
CA ILE A 154 -11.00 -18.50 -4.47
C ILE A 154 -10.18 -19.70 -4.98
N ASP A 155 -10.85 -20.72 -5.48
CA ASP A 155 -10.19 -21.86 -6.09
C ASP A 155 -9.28 -21.42 -7.26
N PHE A 156 -8.11 -22.01 -7.36
CA PHE A 156 -7.11 -21.59 -8.35
C PHE A 156 -7.56 -21.81 -9.80
N GLU A 157 -8.32 -22.87 -10.08
CA GLU A 157 -8.89 -23.07 -11.43
C GLU A 157 -9.91 -21.98 -11.78
N ASP A 158 -10.70 -21.52 -10.81
CA ASP A 158 -11.60 -20.37 -10.99
C ASP A 158 -10.85 -19.06 -11.25
N GLU A 159 -9.69 -18.87 -10.63
CA GLU A 159 -8.81 -17.75 -10.92
C GLU A 159 -8.27 -17.79 -12.35
N LEU A 160 -7.83 -18.97 -12.82
CA LEU A 160 -7.40 -19.15 -14.21
C LEU A 160 -8.54 -18.89 -15.21
N ASP A 161 -9.77 -19.25 -14.89
CA ASP A 161 -10.92 -18.96 -15.74
C ASP A 161 -11.22 -17.44 -15.81
N LEU A 162 -11.03 -16.71 -14.70
CA LEU A 162 -11.09 -15.25 -14.73
C LEU A 162 -10.01 -14.64 -15.62
N LEU A 163 -8.78 -15.18 -15.60
CA LEU A 163 -7.70 -14.73 -16.49
C LEU A 163 -8.00 -15.02 -17.95
N LYS A 164 -8.57 -16.18 -18.28
CA LYS A 164 -9.10 -16.49 -19.63
C LYS A 164 -10.14 -15.46 -20.06
N LEU A 165 -11.06 -15.10 -19.15
CA LEU A 165 -12.08 -14.07 -19.41
C LEU A 165 -11.43 -12.70 -19.68
N VAL A 166 -10.44 -12.27 -18.89
CA VAL A 166 -9.68 -11.02 -19.17
C VAL A 166 -9.14 -11.05 -20.58
N ARG A 167 -8.42 -12.11 -20.94
CA ARG A 167 -7.78 -12.22 -22.25
C ARG A 167 -8.77 -12.33 -23.40
N SER A 168 -9.96 -12.86 -23.18
CA SER A 168 -11.01 -12.89 -24.19
C SER A 168 -11.67 -11.52 -24.41
N LEU A 169 -11.85 -10.73 -23.34
CA LEU A 169 -12.48 -9.40 -23.41
C LEU A 169 -11.48 -8.32 -23.86
N CYS A 170 -10.25 -8.38 -23.35
CA CYS A 170 -9.22 -7.39 -23.56
C CYS A 170 -7.85 -8.08 -23.79
N PRO A 171 -7.56 -8.59 -24.99
CA PRO A 171 -6.33 -9.35 -25.26
C PRO A 171 -5.05 -8.60 -24.89
N ASP A 172 -5.02 -7.27 -25.07
CA ASP A 172 -3.82 -6.45 -24.94
C ASP A 172 -3.77 -5.59 -23.68
N VAL A 173 -4.75 -5.75 -22.77
CA VAL A 173 -4.72 -5.02 -21.50
C VAL A 173 -3.50 -5.43 -20.67
N GLU A 174 -2.81 -4.47 -20.05
CA GLU A 174 -1.79 -4.77 -19.05
C GLU A 174 -2.47 -5.44 -17.85
N LEU A 175 -2.00 -6.63 -17.48
CA LEU A 175 -2.60 -7.41 -16.40
C LEU A 175 -1.58 -7.59 -15.28
N ARG A 176 -1.93 -7.11 -14.10
CA ARG A 176 -1.19 -7.28 -12.86
C ARG A 176 -1.98 -8.15 -11.91
N LEU A 177 -1.28 -8.99 -11.16
CA LEU A 177 -1.87 -9.83 -10.13
C LEU A 177 -1.42 -9.38 -8.75
N ASP A 178 -2.25 -9.63 -7.74
CA ASP A 178 -1.93 -9.37 -6.34
C ASP A 178 -2.40 -10.56 -5.50
N ALA A 179 -1.44 -11.32 -5.00
CA ALA A 179 -1.69 -12.54 -4.23
C ALA A 179 -1.74 -12.30 -2.72
N ASN A 180 -1.30 -11.13 -2.23
CA ASN A 180 -1.23 -10.80 -0.79
C ASN A 180 -0.66 -11.93 0.08
N GLY A 181 0.35 -12.65 -0.41
CA GLY A 181 1.00 -13.75 0.29
C GLY A 181 0.18 -15.04 0.37
N ALA A 182 -0.76 -15.26 -0.54
CA ALA A 182 -1.66 -16.42 -0.48
C ALA A 182 -1.01 -17.75 -0.89
N PHE A 183 0.10 -17.73 -1.62
CA PHE A 183 0.78 -18.96 -2.00
C PHE A 183 1.73 -19.43 -0.90
N THR A 184 2.00 -20.73 -0.88
CA THR A 184 3.06 -21.30 -0.06
C THR A 184 4.36 -21.43 -0.87
N PRO A 185 5.54 -21.45 -0.24
CA PRO A 185 6.80 -21.69 -0.97
C PRO A 185 6.79 -22.93 -1.87
N GLU A 186 6.09 -23.98 -1.42
CA GLU A 186 6.04 -25.28 -2.14
C GLU A 186 5.21 -25.20 -3.42
N ASN A 187 4.11 -24.43 -3.43
CA ASN A 187 3.20 -24.34 -4.59
C ASN A 187 3.40 -23.09 -5.45
N ALA A 188 4.17 -22.12 -4.96
CA ALA A 188 4.30 -20.82 -5.62
C ALA A 188 4.83 -20.94 -7.05
N MET A 189 5.91 -21.70 -7.26
CA MET A 189 6.54 -21.83 -8.58
C MET A 189 5.60 -22.52 -9.59
N GLU A 190 4.88 -23.58 -9.19
CA GLU A 190 3.89 -24.23 -10.04
C GLU A 190 2.80 -23.24 -10.45
N ARG A 191 2.24 -22.50 -9.49
CA ARG A 191 1.20 -21.49 -9.77
C ARG A 191 1.71 -20.37 -10.67
N LEU A 192 2.91 -19.84 -10.41
CA LEU A 192 3.54 -18.82 -11.25
C LEU A 192 3.74 -19.29 -12.69
N THR A 193 4.15 -20.55 -12.86
CA THR A 193 4.30 -21.15 -14.19
C THR A 193 2.97 -21.21 -14.94
N ARG A 194 1.89 -21.64 -14.30
CA ARG A 194 0.56 -21.68 -14.91
C ARG A 194 -0.01 -20.29 -15.19
N LEU A 195 0.23 -19.33 -14.31
CA LEU A 195 -0.18 -17.93 -14.48
C LEU A 195 0.57 -17.26 -15.63
N SER A 196 1.81 -17.64 -15.91
CA SER A 196 2.63 -17.03 -16.97
C SER A 196 2.03 -17.20 -18.38
N GLU A 197 1.19 -18.21 -18.59
CA GLU A 197 0.46 -18.42 -19.86
C GLU A 197 -0.45 -17.23 -20.22
N PHE A 198 -0.82 -16.39 -19.25
CA PHE A 198 -1.71 -15.27 -19.43
C PHE A 198 -0.99 -13.93 -19.67
N ARG A 199 0.28 -13.91 -20.02
CA ARG A 199 1.05 -12.68 -20.30
C ARG A 199 0.91 -11.64 -19.16
N ILE A 200 1.17 -12.09 -17.92
CA ILE A 200 1.09 -11.25 -16.72
C ILE A 200 2.29 -10.28 -16.70
N HIS A 201 2.01 -8.98 -16.47
CA HIS A 201 3.07 -7.98 -16.30
C HIS A 201 3.88 -8.22 -15.03
N SER A 202 3.19 -8.43 -13.91
CA SER A 202 3.82 -8.69 -12.61
C SER A 202 2.83 -9.31 -11.64
N ILE A 203 3.36 -10.01 -10.64
CA ILE A 203 2.60 -10.50 -9.50
C ILE A 203 3.11 -9.87 -8.21
N GLU A 204 2.21 -9.29 -7.41
CA GLU A 204 2.51 -8.66 -6.14
C GLU A 204 2.41 -9.70 -5.02
N GLN A 205 3.46 -9.77 -4.19
CA GLN A 205 3.58 -10.56 -2.97
C GLN A 205 3.02 -11.99 -3.10
N PRO A 206 3.66 -12.88 -3.87
CA PRO A 206 3.15 -14.24 -4.08
C PRO A 206 3.12 -15.09 -2.81
N ILE A 207 4.16 -15.01 -1.96
CA ILE A 207 4.23 -15.69 -0.66
C ILE A 207 4.23 -14.69 0.49
N ARG A 208 3.95 -15.17 1.72
CA ARG A 208 3.92 -14.32 2.92
C ARG A 208 5.26 -13.66 3.17
N GLN A 209 5.19 -12.44 3.72
CA GLN A 209 6.37 -11.67 4.12
C GLN A 209 7.22 -12.40 5.16
N GLY A 210 8.52 -12.03 5.23
CA GLY A 210 9.50 -12.59 6.17
C GLY A 210 10.18 -13.87 5.69
N GLN A 211 9.92 -14.33 4.46
CA GLN A 211 10.51 -15.51 3.83
C GLN A 211 11.51 -15.09 2.73
N TRP A 212 12.51 -14.29 3.10
CA TRP A 212 13.39 -13.61 2.13
C TRP A 212 14.16 -14.56 1.21
N GLU A 213 14.64 -15.70 1.73
CA GLU A 213 15.38 -16.70 0.93
C GLU A 213 14.46 -17.30 -0.14
N GLU A 214 13.25 -17.70 0.23
CA GLU A 214 12.27 -18.24 -0.72
C GLU A 214 11.80 -17.19 -1.71
N MET A 215 11.57 -15.94 -1.26
CA MET A 215 11.19 -14.86 -2.14
C MET A 215 12.32 -14.51 -3.13
N ALA A 216 13.60 -14.54 -2.69
CA ALA A 216 14.77 -14.34 -3.56
C ALA A 216 14.83 -15.42 -4.63
N ARG A 217 14.60 -16.69 -4.26
CA ARG A 217 14.53 -17.80 -5.21
C ARG A 217 13.41 -17.57 -6.24
N LEU A 218 12.21 -17.19 -5.77
CA LEU A 218 11.10 -16.88 -6.68
C LEU A 218 11.41 -15.70 -7.60
N CYS A 219 12.02 -14.63 -7.10
CA CYS A 219 12.42 -13.47 -7.93
C CYS A 219 13.42 -13.83 -9.03
N SER A 220 14.30 -14.80 -8.77
CA SER A 220 15.31 -15.25 -9.75
C SER A 220 14.79 -16.26 -10.76
N GLU A 221 13.83 -17.12 -10.40
CA GLU A 221 13.40 -18.27 -11.19
C GLU A 221 12.01 -18.10 -11.83
N SER A 222 11.18 -17.20 -11.30
CA SER A 222 9.80 -17.02 -11.77
C SER A 222 9.72 -16.55 -13.22
N PRO A 223 8.82 -17.13 -14.03
CA PRO A 223 8.54 -16.62 -15.37
C PRO A 223 7.73 -15.31 -15.38
N ILE A 224 7.23 -14.87 -14.22
CA ILE A 224 6.49 -13.61 -14.04
C ILE A 224 7.31 -12.71 -13.12
N PRO A 225 7.55 -11.45 -13.50
CA PRO A 225 8.19 -10.47 -12.62
C PRO A 225 7.45 -10.31 -11.29
N ILE A 226 8.19 -10.24 -10.18
CA ILE A 226 7.62 -10.14 -8.83
C ILE A 226 7.73 -8.71 -8.31
N ALA A 227 6.64 -8.24 -7.68
CA ALA A 227 6.56 -6.99 -6.94
C ALA A 227 6.43 -7.27 -5.44
N LEU A 228 7.18 -6.53 -4.61
CA LEU A 228 7.04 -6.61 -3.15
C LEU A 228 6.09 -5.53 -2.65
N ASP A 229 5.17 -5.89 -1.76
CA ASP A 229 4.28 -4.98 -1.01
C ASP A 229 4.43 -5.21 0.49
N GLU A 230 3.87 -6.29 1.02
CA GLU A 230 3.87 -6.57 2.46
C GLU A 230 5.27 -6.75 3.04
N GLU A 231 6.24 -7.12 2.24
CA GLU A 231 7.65 -7.20 2.65
C GLU A 231 8.21 -5.82 3.06
N LEU A 232 7.65 -4.74 2.51
CA LEU A 232 8.05 -3.38 2.82
C LEU A 232 7.36 -2.83 4.06
N ILE A 233 6.32 -3.52 4.59
CA ILE A 233 5.65 -3.18 5.85
C ILE A 233 6.47 -3.73 7.01
N GLY A 234 7.02 -2.87 7.85
CA GLY A 234 7.80 -3.33 9.00
C GLY A 234 8.66 -2.23 9.59
N PRO A 235 9.50 -2.58 10.56
CA PRO A 235 10.36 -1.61 11.20
C PRO A 235 11.24 -0.91 10.17
N ASN A 236 11.19 0.41 10.20
CA ASN A 236 11.96 1.28 9.31
C ASN A 236 13.38 1.55 9.83
N ALA A 237 13.93 0.65 10.66
CA ALA A 237 15.29 0.76 11.13
C ALA A 237 16.25 0.84 9.94
N SER A 238 17.16 1.80 9.99
CA SER A 238 18.12 2.07 8.93
C SER A 238 18.84 0.80 8.48
N GLY A 239 18.86 0.57 7.17
CA GLY A 239 19.60 -0.52 6.54
C GLY A 239 18.87 -1.88 6.52
N ILE A 240 17.69 -2.06 7.15
CA ILE A 240 16.97 -3.34 7.08
C ILE A 240 16.31 -3.52 5.71
N LYS A 241 15.64 -2.48 5.20
CA LYS A 241 15.00 -2.53 3.88
C LYS A 241 16.01 -2.69 2.76
N GLU A 242 17.15 -2.00 2.86
CA GLU A 242 18.26 -2.14 1.92
C GLU A 242 18.78 -3.59 1.89
N LYS A 243 19.06 -4.19 3.05
CA LYS A 243 19.49 -5.60 3.15
C LYS A 243 18.46 -6.57 2.55
N MET A 244 17.17 -6.33 2.80
CA MET A 244 16.10 -7.14 2.25
C MET A 244 16.06 -7.00 0.72
N LEU A 245 16.13 -5.78 0.19
CA LEU A 245 16.12 -5.54 -1.27
C LEU A 245 17.38 -6.11 -1.95
N ASP A 246 18.55 -5.98 -1.32
CA ASP A 246 19.81 -6.56 -1.80
C ASP A 246 19.76 -8.09 -1.86
N MET A 247 19.08 -8.73 -0.90
CA MET A 247 18.93 -10.18 -0.87
C MET A 247 17.85 -10.68 -1.84
N VAL A 248 16.67 -10.06 -1.84
CA VAL A 248 15.50 -10.54 -2.59
C VAL A 248 15.56 -10.17 -4.06
N GLN A 249 16.10 -9.01 -4.41
CA GLN A 249 16.23 -8.47 -5.78
C GLN A 249 14.94 -8.55 -6.59
N PRO A 250 13.82 -7.97 -6.10
CA PRO A 250 12.56 -7.99 -6.81
C PRO A 250 12.62 -7.12 -8.08
N GLN A 251 11.80 -7.44 -9.09
CA GLN A 251 11.70 -6.64 -10.30
C GLN A 251 10.93 -5.33 -10.06
N TYR A 252 10.02 -5.33 -9.11
CA TYR A 252 9.20 -4.16 -8.74
C TYR A 252 9.02 -4.06 -7.22
N ILE A 253 8.72 -2.84 -6.77
CA ILE A 253 8.27 -2.56 -5.39
C ILE A 253 6.99 -1.73 -5.42
N ILE A 254 6.11 -1.97 -4.46
CA ILE A 254 4.88 -1.19 -4.27
C ILE A 254 5.13 -0.18 -3.17
N LEU A 255 5.08 1.10 -3.53
CA LEU A 255 5.25 2.18 -2.57
C LEU A 255 3.87 2.67 -2.10
N LYS A 256 3.72 2.78 -0.79
CA LYS A 256 2.56 3.35 -0.11
C LYS A 256 3.08 4.48 0.78
N PRO A 257 2.99 5.73 0.31
CA PRO A 257 3.46 6.89 1.07
C PRO A 257 2.63 7.12 2.33
#